data_c5ba87db3eb479b977c66650e960cb63
#
_entry.id   c5ba87db3eb479b977c66650e960cb63
#
_cell.length_a   1.000
_cell.length_b   1.000
_cell.length_c   1.000
_cell.angle_alpha   90.00
_cell.angle_beta   90.00
_cell.angle_gamma   90.00
#
_symmetry.space_group_name_H-M   'P 1'
#
loop_
_entity.id
_entity.type
_entity.pdbx_description
1 polymer ?
#
loop_
_entity_poly.entity_id
_entity_poly.type
_entity_poly.pdbx_seq_one_letter_code
_entity_poly.pdbx_strand_id
1 'polypeptide(L)'
;MLPVRHGLTVCITGVGPVNAGIALGHMLALCGEYTGVLNLGLAGSFDPARAPLGACTLVTEEIWPEYGLLGDDGIDAPGLGFAQWEHGGLRVVDRLPLHTDLADIGLPRPADAVPGISLTVAGVSADARRADRLARRYRPLSENMEGFAVALACARRHIPCVELRIISNNAGSRAPEDRAFPLALAQLGTLGQNLFGTPPIRLL
;
A
#
# COMPACT_ATOMS: atom_id res chain seq x y z
N MET A 1 2.68 18.72 20.44
CA MET A 1 1.27 18.69 19.98
C MET A 1 1.29 19.18 18.55
N LEU A 2 1.15 18.27 17.58
CA LEU A 2 1.05 18.69 16.17
C LEU A 2 -0.33 19.34 15.98
N PRO A 3 -0.43 20.48 15.32
CA PRO A 3 -1.72 21.12 15.10
C PRO A 3 -2.58 20.20 14.25
N VAL A 4 -3.82 19.93 14.69
CA VAL A 4 -4.84 19.26 13.89
C VAL A 4 -5.01 20.08 12.61
N ARG A 5 -4.59 19.51 11.48
CA ARG A 5 -4.71 20.22 10.21
C ARG A 5 -6.17 20.20 9.79
N HIS A 6 -6.73 21.39 9.58
CA HIS A 6 -8.01 21.53 8.90
C HIS A 6 -7.88 20.86 7.53
N GLY A 7 -8.79 19.92 7.21
CA GLY A 7 -8.83 19.30 5.89
C GLY A 7 -8.43 17.82 5.83
N LEU A 8 -8.34 17.09 6.96
CA LEU A 8 -8.19 15.62 6.91
C LEU A 8 -9.53 14.95 6.60
N THR A 9 -9.55 14.14 5.54
CA THR A 9 -10.66 13.25 5.21
C THR A 9 -10.19 11.81 5.35
N VAL A 10 -10.94 10.96 6.04
CA VAL A 10 -10.65 9.53 6.20
C VAL A 10 -11.58 8.73 5.29
N CYS A 11 -11.01 7.89 4.44
CA CYS A 11 -11.73 6.96 3.58
C CYS A 11 -11.43 5.53 4.02
N ILE A 12 -12.46 4.77 4.41
CA ILE A 12 -12.34 3.33 4.68
C ILE A 12 -12.62 2.60 3.38
N THR A 13 -11.58 2.07 2.75
CA THR A 13 -11.67 1.49 1.41
C THR A 13 -12.30 0.09 1.37
N GLY A 14 -12.31 -0.62 2.49
CA GLY A 14 -12.56 -2.07 2.49
C GLY A 14 -11.35 -2.85 2.01
N VAL A 15 -11.48 -4.17 1.89
CA VAL A 15 -10.39 -5.09 1.53
C VAL A 15 -10.40 -5.35 0.02
N GLY A 16 -9.20 -5.33 -0.56
CA GLY A 16 -8.93 -5.71 -1.93
C GLY A 16 -8.91 -4.53 -2.93
N PRO A 17 -8.25 -4.74 -4.08
CA PRO A 17 -7.96 -3.66 -5.02
C PRO A 17 -9.21 -3.07 -5.67
N VAL A 18 -10.26 -3.86 -5.86
CA VAL A 18 -11.54 -3.39 -6.43
C VAL A 18 -12.22 -2.41 -5.47
N ASN A 19 -12.35 -2.79 -4.19
CA ASN A 19 -12.95 -1.92 -3.17
C ASN A 19 -12.16 -0.63 -3.00
N ALA A 20 -10.82 -0.74 -2.91
CA ALA A 20 -9.95 0.41 -2.76
C ALA A 20 -10.06 1.38 -3.94
N GLY A 21 -10.05 0.86 -5.17
CA GLY A 21 -10.19 1.66 -6.38
C GLY A 21 -11.54 2.37 -6.47
N ILE A 22 -12.65 1.68 -6.14
CA ILE A 22 -14.00 2.26 -6.14
C ILE A 22 -14.12 3.35 -5.07
N ALA A 23 -13.76 3.04 -3.82
CA ALA A 23 -13.92 3.96 -2.70
C ALA A 23 -13.11 5.25 -2.89
N LEU A 24 -11.81 5.12 -3.20
CA LEU A 24 -10.96 6.28 -3.43
C LEU A 24 -11.36 7.04 -4.70
N GLY A 25 -11.65 6.33 -5.79
CA GLY A 25 -12.09 6.96 -7.04
C GLY A 25 -13.36 7.80 -6.86
N HIS A 26 -14.33 7.28 -6.10
CA HIS A 26 -15.55 8.00 -5.74
C HIS A 26 -15.25 9.24 -4.88
N MET A 27 -14.42 9.07 -3.83
CA MET A 27 -14.03 10.18 -2.96
C MET A 27 -13.30 11.29 -3.73
N LEU A 28 -12.34 10.95 -4.57
CA LEU A 28 -11.58 11.92 -5.37
C LEU A 28 -12.45 12.63 -6.42
N ALA A 29 -13.57 12.02 -6.85
CA ALA A 29 -14.52 12.65 -7.77
C ALA A 29 -15.43 13.67 -7.09
N LEU A 30 -15.80 13.42 -5.82
CA LEU A 30 -16.79 14.23 -5.10
C LEU A 30 -16.20 15.39 -4.29
N CYS A 31 -15.01 15.24 -3.76
CA CYS A 31 -14.52 16.07 -2.64
C CYS A 31 -13.44 17.10 -3.03
N GLY A 32 -13.37 17.54 -4.26
CA GLY A 32 -12.51 18.68 -4.63
C GLY A 32 -11.01 18.36 -4.68
N GLU A 33 -10.17 19.34 -4.31
CA GLU A 33 -8.72 19.25 -4.42
C GLU A 33 -8.10 18.67 -3.15
N TYR A 34 -7.40 17.54 -3.29
CA TYR A 34 -6.54 16.98 -2.25
C TYR A 34 -5.07 17.30 -2.57
N THR A 35 -4.32 17.70 -1.57
CA THR A 35 -2.87 17.96 -1.68
C THR A 35 -2.05 16.68 -1.63
N GLY A 36 -2.63 15.58 -1.15
CA GLY A 36 -1.98 14.29 -1.09
C GLY A 36 -2.86 13.21 -0.48
N VAL A 37 -2.47 11.96 -0.66
CA VAL A 37 -3.12 10.79 -0.08
C VAL A 37 -2.09 10.01 0.72
N LEU A 38 -2.44 9.68 1.97
CA LEU A 38 -1.72 8.71 2.78
C LEU A 38 -2.52 7.41 2.82
N ASN A 39 -1.98 6.36 2.23
CA ASN A 39 -2.53 5.02 2.32
C ASN A 39 -1.96 4.30 3.55
N LEU A 40 -2.81 3.96 4.50
CA LEU A 40 -2.46 3.27 5.74
C LEU A 40 -3.14 1.93 5.82
N GLY A 41 -2.41 0.90 6.22
CA GLY A 41 -2.99 -0.43 6.38
C GLY A 41 -2.02 -1.47 6.92
N LEU A 42 -2.43 -2.73 6.85
CA LEU A 42 -1.63 -3.89 7.24
C LEU A 42 -0.98 -4.54 6.02
N ALA A 43 0.11 -5.28 6.24
CA ALA A 43 0.78 -6.05 5.20
C ALA A 43 1.41 -7.34 5.76
N GLY A 44 1.67 -8.30 4.87
CA GLY A 44 2.49 -9.47 5.14
C GLY A 44 3.95 -9.23 4.75
N SER A 45 4.90 -9.65 5.58
CA SER A 45 6.34 -9.49 5.33
C SER A 45 6.91 -10.65 4.51
N PHE A 46 7.69 -10.34 3.47
CA PHE A 46 8.55 -11.30 2.77
C PHE A 46 9.95 -11.42 3.39
N ASP A 47 10.33 -10.44 4.20
CA ASP A 47 11.65 -10.38 4.86
C ASP A 47 11.49 -10.02 6.35
N PRO A 48 11.16 -11.00 7.21
CA PRO A 48 10.95 -10.77 8.63
C PRO A 48 12.21 -10.27 9.38
N ALA A 49 13.40 -10.44 8.79
CA ALA A 49 14.62 -9.90 9.38
C ALA A 49 14.70 -8.38 9.24
N ARG A 50 14.22 -7.82 8.12
CA ARG A 50 14.18 -6.38 7.88
C ARG A 50 12.89 -5.73 8.37
N ALA A 51 11.77 -6.43 8.21
CA ALA A 51 10.44 -5.97 8.57
C ALA A 51 9.73 -7.03 9.42
N PRO A 52 10.05 -7.14 10.72
CA PRO A 52 9.40 -8.07 11.64
C PRO A 52 7.94 -7.69 11.92
N LEU A 53 7.21 -8.58 12.60
CA LEU A 53 5.84 -8.33 13.04
C LEU A 53 5.75 -7.03 13.85
N GLY A 54 4.82 -6.15 13.50
CA GLY A 54 4.64 -4.83 14.09
C GLY A 54 5.51 -3.72 13.49
N ALA A 55 6.48 -4.04 12.62
CA ALA A 55 7.30 -3.01 11.96
C ALA A 55 6.46 -2.14 11.02
N CYS A 56 6.81 -0.86 10.94
CA CYS A 56 6.29 0.06 9.94
C CYS A 56 7.14 -0.01 8.67
N THR A 57 6.53 -0.15 7.52
CA THR A 57 7.19 -0.08 6.21
C THR A 57 6.74 1.15 5.43
N LEU A 58 7.67 1.77 4.70
CA LEU A 58 7.42 2.83 3.74
C LEU A 58 7.51 2.23 2.33
N VAL A 59 6.39 2.20 1.63
CA VAL A 59 6.34 1.62 0.29
C VAL A 59 6.97 2.57 -0.72
N THR A 60 7.98 2.10 -1.43
CA THR A 60 8.69 2.87 -2.46
C THR A 60 8.13 2.66 -3.86
N GLU A 61 7.57 1.48 -4.11
CA GLU A 61 6.93 1.08 -5.35
C GLU A 61 5.84 0.06 -5.05
N GLU A 62 4.70 0.19 -5.67
CA GLU A 62 3.67 -0.84 -5.71
C GLU A 62 3.74 -1.64 -7.02
N ILE A 63 3.65 -2.96 -6.91
CA ILE A 63 3.60 -3.87 -8.06
C ILE A 63 2.32 -4.71 -7.96
N TRP A 64 1.59 -4.82 -9.07
CA TRP A 64 0.47 -5.75 -9.19
C TRP A 64 0.89 -6.99 -9.97
N PRO A 65 1.36 -8.07 -9.29
CA PRO A 65 1.97 -9.23 -9.93
C PRO A 65 0.98 -10.10 -10.71
N GLU A 66 -0.32 -9.83 -10.59
CA GLU A 66 -1.40 -10.58 -11.22
C GLU A 66 -1.96 -9.88 -12.47
N TYR A 67 -1.37 -8.74 -12.89
CA TYR A 67 -1.72 -8.07 -14.13
C TYR A 67 -0.81 -8.52 -15.28
N GLY A 68 -1.38 -9.11 -16.34
CA GLY A 68 -0.63 -9.54 -17.51
C GLY A 68 -1.21 -10.79 -18.18
N LEU A 69 -0.44 -11.39 -19.07
CA LEU A 69 -0.73 -12.69 -19.65
C LEU A 69 -0.39 -13.80 -18.64
N LEU A 70 -1.35 -14.64 -18.34
CA LEU A 70 -1.14 -15.79 -17.46
C LEU A 70 -0.67 -17.00 -18.29
N GLY A 71 0.57 -17.41 -18.06
CA GLY A 71 1.16 -18.63 -18.62
C GLY A 71 1.67 -19.57 -17.52
N ASP A 72 2.24 -20.70 -17.91
CA ASP A 72 2.76 -21.71 -16.98
C ASP A 72 3.90 -21.17 -16.09
N ASP A 73 4.72 -20.25 -16.62
CA ASP A 73 5.82 -19.61 -15.91
C ASP A 73 5.38 -18.39 -15.06
N GLY A 74 4.07 -18.09 -15.02
CA GLY A 74 3.49 -17.00 -14.28
C GLY A 74 2.93 -15.87 -15.18
N ILE A 75 2.87 -14.66 -14.64
CA ILE A 75 2.27 -13.51 -15.33
C ILE A 75 3.33 -12.73 -16.10
N ASP A 76 3.06 -12.46 -17.38
CA ASP A 76 3.86 -11.59 -18.25
C ASP A 76 3.10 -10.27 -18.48
N ALA A 77 3.40 -9.25 -17.67
CA ALA A 77 2.76 -7.95 -17.77
C ALA A 77 3.16 -7.19 -19.04
N PRO A 78 4.46 -7.11 -19.42
CA PRO A 78 4.87 -6.50 -20.68
C PRO A 78 4.28 -7.19 -21.91
N GLY A 79 4.21 -8.52 -21.92
CA GLY A 79 3.69 -9.33 -23.03
C GLY A 79 2.21 -9.09 -23.32
N LEU A 80 1.42 -8.64 -22.32
CA LEU A 80 0.03 -8.26 -22.55
C LEU A 80 -0.09 -7.05 -23.50
N GLY A 81 0.89 -6.14 -23.50
CA GLY A 81 0.95 -4.99 -24.40
C GLY A 81 0.04 -3.81 -24.02
N PHE A 82 -0.88 -3.98 -23.09
CA PHE A 82 -1.80 -2.93 -22.64
C PHE A 82 -1.34 -2.31 -21.32
N ALA A 83 -1.24 -0.96 -21.30
CA ALA A 83 -1.06 -0.23 -20.05
C ALA A 83 -2.41 -0.08 -19.33
N GLN A 84 -2.39 -0.13 -18.00
CA GLN A 84 -3.57 0.19 -17.19
C GLN A 84 -3.89 1.69 -17.23
N TRP A 85 -2.85 2.50 -17.42
CA TRP A 85 -2.96 3.94 -17.56
C TRP A 85 -1.79 4.49 -18.37
N GLU A 86 -2.08 5.45 -19.27
CA GLU A 86 -1.07 6.17 -20.02
C GLU A 86 -1.53 7.61 -20.23
N HIS A 87 -0.81 8.57 -19.67
CA HIS A 87 -1.09 9.99 -19.81
C HIS A 87 0.13 10.83 -19.38
N GLY A 88 0.40 11.95 -20.10
CA GLY A 88 1.43 12.91 -19.69
C GLY A 88 2.84 12.34 -19.58
N GLY A 89 3.18 11.29 -20.34
CA GLY A 89 4.48 10.61 -20.28
C GLY A 89 4.58 9.52 -19.20
N LEU A 90 3.58 9.38 -18.33
CA LEU A 90 3.48 8.27 -17.39
C LEU A 90 2.78 7.09 -18.06
N ARG A 91 3.42 5.93 -18.06
CA ARG A 91 2.86 4.67 -18.52
C ARG A 91 2.91 3.64 -17.40
N VAL A 92 1.74 3.22 -16.92
CA VAL A 92 1.59 2.26 -15.84
C VAL A 92 1.14 0.92 -16.40
N VAL A 93 1.95 -0.11 -16.26
CA VAL A 93 1.60 -1.49 -16.63
C VAL A 93 1.24 -2.28 -15.37
N ASP A 94 2.23 -2.77 -14.64
CA ASP A 94 2.08 -3.59 -13.45
C ASP A 94 2.77 -2.99 -12.21
N ARG A 95 3.46 -1.85 -12.37
CA ARG A 95 4.21 -1.21 -11.29
C ARG A 95 4.09 0.30 -11.31
N LEU A 96 4.20 0.90 -10.14
CA LEU A 96 4.05 2.33 -9.95
C LEU A 96 4.91 2.82 -8.77
N PRO A 97 5.89 3.71 -9.01
CA PRO A 97 6.66 4.31 -7.93
C PRO A 97 5.78 5.22 -7.08
N LEU A 98 6.04 5.27 -5.79
CA LEU A 98 5.34 6.11 -4.83
C LEU A 98 6.23 7.23 -4.29
N HIS A 99 5.60 8.27 -3.78
CA HIS A 99 6.28 9.29 -3.01
C HIS A 99 6.80 8.69 -1.69
N THR A 100 8.04 8.98 -1.36
CA THR A 100 8.70 8.46 -0.15
C THR A 100 8.96 9.53 0.90
N ASP A 101 8.73 10.80 0.56
CA ASP A 101 8.78 11.89 1.51
C ASP A 101 7.35 12.27 1.94
N LEU A 102 7.04 12.07 3.22
CA LEU A 102 5.75 12.46 3.77
C LEU A 102 5.56 13.99 3.77
N ALA A 103 6.64 14.76 3.65
CA ALA A 103 6.57 16.20 3.49
C ALA A 103 5.83 16.62 2.22
N ASP A 104 5.88 15.81 1.15
CA ASP A 104 5.12 16.04 -0.10
C ASP A 104 3.60 16.11 0.14
N ILE A 105 3.12 15.45 1.18
CA ILE A 105 1.73 15.47 1.61
C ILE A 105 1.53 16.21 2.94
N GLY A 106 2.58 16.92 3.38
CA GLY A 106 2.58 17.78 4.56
C GLY A 106 2.57 17.04 5.88
N LEU A 107 3.09 15.82 5.97
CA LEU A 107 3.18 15.02 7.20
C LEU A 107 4.64 14.78 7.61
N PRO A 108 4.91 14.54 8.91
CA PRO A 108 6.24 14.15 9.37
C PRO A 108 6.54 12.70 8.98
N ARG A 109 7.80 12.40 8.67
CA ARG A 109 8.25 11.03 8.41
C ARG A 109 8.35 10.25 9.71
N PRO A 110 7.80 9.01 9.81
CA PRO A 110 8.09 8.10 10.89
C PRO A 110 9.58 7.73 10.90
N ALA A 111 10.23 7.80 12.07
CA ALA A 111 11.69 7.60 12.19
C ALA A 111 12.13 6.21 11.76
N ASP A 112 11.32 5.18 12.05
CA ASP A 112 11.69 3.77 11.93
C ASP A 112 11.00 3.06 10.75
N ALA A 113 10.44 3.80 9.78
CA ALA A 113 9.79 3.19 8.63
C ALA A 113 10.82 2.57 7.67
N VAL A 114 10.72 1.26 7.46
CA VAL A 114 11.63 0.49 6.59
C VAL A 114 11.20 0.64 5.13
N PRO A 115 12.04 1.21 4.26
CA PRO A 115 11.67 1.38 2.86
C PRO A 115 11.74 0.07 2.08
N GLY A 116 10.79 -0.14 1.17
CA GLY A 116 10.80 -1.31 0.29
C GLY A 116 9.65 -1.37 -0.70
N ILE A 117 9.78 -2.28 -1.66
CA ILE A 117 8.74 -2.59 -2.65
C ILE A 117 7.63 -3.37 -1.96
N SER A 118 6.38 -3.07 -2.29
CA SER A 118 5.22 -3.86 -1.87
C SER A 118 4.49 -4.46 -3.07
N LEU A 119 3.88 -5.62 -2.88
CA LEU A 119 3.02 -6.25 -3.87
C LEU A 119 1.55 -6.05 -3.46
N THR A 120 0.74 -5.56 -4.38
CA THR A 120 -0.72 -5.65 -4.25
C THR A 120 -1.19 -6.96 -4.85
N VAL A 121 -1.80 -7.82 -4.04
CA VAL A 121 -2.28 -9.13 -4.48
C VAL A 121 -3.79 -9.27 -4.29
N ALA A 122 -4.47 -9.93 -5.23
CA ALA A 122 -5.88 -10.28 -5.06
C ALA A 122 -6.07 -11.42 -4.04
N GLY A 123 -5.08 -12.30 -3.93
CA GLY A 123 -5.02 -13.37 -2.94
C GLY A 123 -3.68 -13.39 -2.22
N VAL A 124 -3.70 -13.23 -0.89
CA VAL A 124 -2.48 -13.27 -0.06
C VAL A 124 -1.78 -14.63 -0.16
N SER A 125 -0.45 -14.61 -0.01
CA SER A 125 0.37 -15.82 -0.07
C SER A 125 0.06 -16.76 1.10
N ALA A 126 -0.59 -17.88 0.79
CA ALA A 126 -1.03 -18.85 1.80
C ALA A 126 0.05 -19.86 2.16
N ASP A 127 1.03 -20.07 1.29
CA ASP A 127 2.11 -21.05 1.42
C ASP A 127 3.45 -20.51 0.96
N ALA A 128 4.52 -21.13 1.45
CA ALA A 128 5.90 -20.72 1.14
C ALA A 128 6.21 -20.80 -0.37
N ARG A 129 5.65 -21.76 -1.11
CA ARG A 129 5.91 -21.91 -2.54
C ARG A 129 5.48 -20.68 -3.35
N ARG A 130 4.28 -20.11 -3.04
CA ARG A 130 3.82 -18.87 -3.66
C ARG A 130 4.69 -17.70 -3.22
N ALA A 131 4.93 -17.56 -1.90
CA ALA A 131 5.76 -16.49 -1.37
C ALA A 131 7.17 -16.47 -1.98
N ASP A 132 7.82 -17.63 -2.06
CA ASP A 132 9.15 -17.77 -2.67
C ASP A 132 9.20 -17.39 -4.15
N ARG A 133 8.16 -17.74 -4.93
CA ARG A 133 8.08 -17.31 -6.34
C ARG A 133 8.02 -15.80 -6.47
N LEU A 134 7.15 -15.16 -5.68
CA LEU A 134 7.00 -13.70 -5.67
C LEU A 134 8.28 -13.02 -5.17
N ALA A 135 8.88 -13.53 -4.09
CA ALA A 135 10.12 -13.03 -3.54
C ALA A 135 11.27 -13.05 -4.55
N ARG A 136 11.46 -14.18 -5.26
CA ARG A 136 12.49 -14.30 -6.30
C ARG A 136 12.28 -13.36 -7.48
N ARG A 137 11.03 -13.18 -7.90
CA ARG A 137 10.72 -12.39 -9.10
C ARG A 137 10.76 -10.90 -8.86
N TYR A 138 10.19 -10.43 -7.75
CA TYR A 138 9.96 -9.02 -7.48
C TYR A 138 10.82 -8.44 -6.37
N ARG A 139 11.44 -9.28 -5.52
CA ARG A 139 12.23 -8.89 -4.34
C ARG A 139 11.47 -7.90 -3.43
N PRO A 140 10.20 -8.16 -3.13
CA PRO A 140 9.39 -7.26 -2.35
C PRO A 140 9.76 -7.35 -0.86
N LEU A 141 9.47 -6.28 -0.12
CA LEU A 141 9.51 -6.27 1.33
C LEU A 141 8.20 -6.79 1.92
N SER A 142 7.07 -6.47 1.29
CA SER A 142 5.74 -6.81 1.80
C SER A 142 4.72 -7.13 0.72
N GLU A 143 3.58 -7.73 1.11
CA GLU A 143 2.37 -7.83 0.30
C GLU A 143 1.18 -7.23 1.04
N ASN A 144 0.30 -6.59 0.28
CA ASN A 144 -0.97 -6.03 0.73
C ASN A 144 -2.06 -6.31 -0.31
N MET A 145 -3.27 -5.77 -0.12
CA MET A 145 -4.38 -6.01 -1.05
C MET A 145 -4.95 -4.74 -1.69
N GLU A 146 -4.44 -3.54 -1.42
CA GLU A 146 -5.04 -2.27 -1.84
C GLU A 146 -4.08 -1.30 -2.54
N GLY A 147 -2.79 -1.37 -2.21
CA GLY A 147 -1.80 -0.32 -2.47
C GLY A 147 -1.74 0.13 -3.92
N PHE A 148 -1.63 -0.80 -4.87
CA PHE A 148 -1.58 -0.47 -6.29
C PHE A 148 -2.83 0.27 -6.78
N ALA A 149 -4.02 -0.13 -6.31
CA ALA A 149 -5.27 0.50 -6.70
C ALA A 149 -5.37 1.94 -6.18
N VAL A 150 -4.92 2.18 -4.94
CA VAL A 150 -4.83 3.52 -4.36
C VAL A 150 -3.81 4.37 -5.13
N ALA A 151 -2.61 3.83 -5.36
CA ALA A 151 -1.55 4.50 -6.09
C ALA A 151 -2.00 4.89 -7.51
N LEU A 152 -2.66 3.97 -8.23
CA LEU A 152 -3.17 4.22 -9.59
C LEU A 152 -4.25 5.31 -9.59
N ALA A 153 -5.18 5.30 -8.63
CA ALA A 153 -6.21 6.33 -8.51
C ALA A 153 -5.59 7.73 -8.28
N CYS A 154 -4.55 7.81 -7.44
CA CYS A 154 -3.81 9.04 -7.19
C CYS A 154 -3.02 9.50 -8.44
N ALA A 155 -2.31 8.59 -9.10
CA ALA A 155 -1.54 8.90 -10.31
C ALA A 155 -2.42 9.46 -11.44
N ARG A 156 -3.63 8.91 -11.62
CA ARG A 156 -4.62 9.40 -12.60
C ARG A 156 -5.13 10.81 -12.31
N ARG A 157 -4.96 11.29 -11.10
CA ARG A 157 -5.36 12.63 -10.65
C ARG A 157 -4.16 13.54 -10.38
N HIS A 158 -2.93 13.07 -10.61
CA HIS A 158 -1.69 13.78 -10.31
C HIS A 158 -1.59 14.22 -8.85
N ILE A 159 -2.08 13.37 -7.93
CA ILE A 159 -2.05 13.61 -6.49
C ILE A 159 -0.90 12.78 -5.89
N PRO A 160 0.01 13.38 -5.09
CA PRO A 160 1.03 12.65 -4.37
C PRO A 160 0.43 11.55 -3.49
N CYS A 161 0.98 10.34 -3.58
CA CYS A 161 0.58 9.19 -2.78
C CYS A 161 1.78 8.66 -1.99
N VAL A 162 1.62 8.60 -0.68
CA VAL A 162 2.56 7.94 0.24
C VAL A 162 1.85 6.75 0.85
N GLU A 163 2.57 5.65 1.04
CA GLU A 163 2.00 4.44 1.63
C GLU A 163 2.86 3.94 2.78
N LEU A 164 2.21 3.73 3.92
CA LEU A 164 2.78 3.12 5.12
C LEU A 164 1.99 1.87 5.49
N ARG A 165 2.70 0.78 5.77
CA ARG A 165 2.08 -0.48 6.20
C ARG A 165 2.68 -0.95 7.51
N ILE A 166 1.84 -1.53 8.38
CA ILE A 166 2.30 -2.24 9.56
C ILE A 166 2.26 -3.75 9.27
N ILE A 167 3.36 -4.41 9.54
CA ILE A 167 3.48 -5.85 9.32
C ILE A 167 2.62 -6.62 10.32
N SER A 168 1.64 -7.36 9.81
CA SER A 168 0.70 -8.16 10.60
C SER A 168 0.98 -9.65 10.56
N ASN A 169 1.70 -10.12 9.55
CA ASN A 169 2.02 -11.53 9.35
C ASN A 169 3.24 -11.72 8.46
N ASN A 170 3.80 -12.94 8.45
CA ASN A 170 4.79 -13.35 7.47
C ASN A 170 4.09 -13.90 6.22
N ALA A 171 4.47 -13.42 5.03
CA ALA A 171 3.93 -13.91 3.77
C ALA A 171 4.28 -15.38 3.56
N GLY A 172 3.30 -16.17 3.11
CA GLY A 172 3.52 -17.60 2.88
C GLY A 172 3.40 -18.49 4.12
N SER A 173 3.04 -17.92 5.28
CA SER A 173 2.81 -18.70 6.51
C SER A 173 1.40 -18.48 7.06
N ARG A 174 0.84 -19.57 7.63
CA ARG A 174 -0.42 -19.55 8.38
C ARG A 174 -0.22 -19.95 9.84
N ALA A 175 1.01 -20.18 10.27
CA ALA A 175 1.34 -20.52 11.64
C ALA A 175 0.92 -19.37 12.59
N PRO A 176 0.37 -19.66 13.78
CA PRO A 176 -0.06 -18.63 14.72
C PRO A 176 1.06 -17.66 15.12
N GLU A 177 2.28 -18.17 15.31
CA GLU A 177 3.47 -17.40 15.65
C GLU A 177 3.93 -16.40 14.56
N ASP A 178 3.55 -16.66 13.32
CA ASP A 178 3.83 -15.79 12.16
C ASP A 178 2.73 -14.74 11.93
N ARG A 179 1.84 -14.53 12.90
CA ARG A 179 0.72 -13.59 12.81
C ARG A 179 0.55 -12.81 14.11
N ALA A 180 0.41 -11.49 13.98
CA ALA A 180 0.27 -10.59 15.12
C ALA A 180 -0.72 -9.44 14.80
N PHE A 181 -1.94 -9.77 14.32
CA PHE A 181 -2.94 -8.77 13.96
C PHE A 181 -3.27 -7.78 15.07
N PRO A 182 -3.48 -8.20 16.37
CA PRO A 182 -3.74 -7.25 17.44
C PRO A 182 -2.59 -6.26 17.64
N LEU A 183 -1.33 -6.72 17.58
CA LEU A 183 -0.16 -5.87 17.67
C LEU A 183 -0.12 -4.88 16.50
N ALA A 184 -0.31 -5.37 15.29
CA ALA A 184 -0.25 -4.53 14.09
C ALA A 184 -1.35 -3.44 14.10
N LEU A 185 -2.56 -3.76 14.54
CA LEU A 185 -3.63 -2.78 14.70
C LEU A 185 -3.32 -1.73 15.78
N ALA A 186 -2.73 -2.13 16.90
CA ALA A 186 -2.29 -1.20 17.94
C ALA A 186 -1.20 -0.26 17.42
N GLN A 187 -0.21 -0.80 16.69
CA GLN A 187 0.85 0.01 16.07
C GLN A 187 0.30 0.95 14.99
N LEU A 188 -0.66 0.50 14.17
CA LEU A 188 -1.33 1.35 13.19
C LEU A 188 -2.08 2.51 13.86
N GLY A 189 -2.77 2.25 14.98
CA GLY A 189 -3.41 3.27 15.80
C GLY A 189 -2.40 4.29 16.36
N THR A 190 -1.28 3.81 16.89
CA THR A 190 -0.18 4.66 17.38
C THR A 190 0.42 5.51 16.27
N LEU A 191 0.66 4.91 15.09
CA LEU A 191 1.15 5.63 13.92
C LEU A 191 0.18 6.75 13.51
N GLY A 192 -1.12 6.46 13.44
CA GLY A 192 -2.15 7.46 13.16
C GLY A 192 -2.15 8.61 14.17
N GLN A 193 -2.04 8.31 15.46
CA GLN A 193 -1.94 9.34 16.50
C GLN A 193 -0.68 10.20 16.37
N ASN A 194 0.47 9.61 16.03
CA ASN A 194 1.73 10.33 15.83
C ASN A 194 1.69 11.25 14.61
N LEU A 195 1.03 10.83 13.52
CA LEU A 195 0.93 11.60 12.29
C LEU A 195 -0.10 12.72 12.37
N PHE A 196 -1.23 12.49 13.03
CA PHE A 196 -2.38 13.39 12.98
C PHE A 196 -2.75 14.01 14.34
N GLY A 197 -2.19 13.53 15.45
CA GLY A 197 -2.65 13.83 16.79
C GLY A 197 -3.95 13.08 17.09
N THR A 198 -4.81 13.65 17.96
CA THR A 198 -6.17 13.15 18.20
C THR A 198 -7.14 14.01 17.38
N PRO A 199 -7.41 13.70 16.10
CA PRO A 199 -8.26 14.55 15.28
C PRO A 199 -9.73 14.34 15.62
N PRO A 200 -10.59 15.36 15.46
CA PRO A 200 -12.01 15.14 15.25
C PRO A 200 -12.17 14.44 13.87
N ILE A 201 -12.27 13.12 13.87
CA ILE A 201 -12.42 12.31 12.65
C ILE A 201 -13.86 12.50 12.15
N ARG A 202 -14.03 13.02 10.93
CA ARG A 202 -15.25 12.82 10.16
C ARG A 202 -15.08 11.53 9.35
N LEU A 203 -15.84 10.51 9.67
CA LEU A 203 -16.02 9.33 8.83
C LEU A 203 -17.04 9.69 7.74
N LEU A 204 -16.68 9.46 6.50
CA LEU A 204 -17.59 9.49 5.35
C LEU A 204 -18.04 8.08 5.03
#